data_b9e475475a5bca2a2e133550d0d4b942
#
_entry.id   b9e475475a5bca2a2e133550d0d4b942
#
_cell.length_a   1.000
_cell.length_b   1.000
_cell.length_c   1.000
_cell.angle_alpha   90.00
_cell.angle_beta   90.00
_cell.angle_gamma   90.00
#
_symmetry.space_group_name_H-M   'P 1'
#
loop_
_entity.id
_entity.type
_entity.pdbx_description
1 polymer ?
#
loop_
_entity_poly.entity_id
_entity_poly.type
_entity_poly.pdbx_seq_one_letter_code
_entity_poly.pdbx_strand_id
1 'polypeptide(L)'
;VRADGALGQYVFSVLDKDMVVVMTEATLGNGRDQRRLIWDVLLPTLKDEPLPVNKKDYQRLLKKQASYKLPEVKGKATSSFANQWENKTIELGKNTFGWKSLRLNFGKKEVTMTVTENSGNSYELPFGYQVWKTASMDAYPPYSITPKDCFKGLEGPYWVSGSYAWISKEELQLKAHYVNWVSALEMTFRIENGEVKLQVQTNYVKKPYSISGKIAE
;
A
#
# COMPACT_ATOMS: atom_id res chain seq x y z
N VAL A 1 -15.04 24.64 11.76
CA VAL A 1 -13.96 25.04 10.81
C VAL A 1 -13.20 23.79 10.41
N ARG A 2 -12.69 23.73 9.17
CA ARG A 2 -11.91 22.60 8.73
C ARG A 2 -10.79 23.01 7.74
N ALA A 3 -9.74 22.22 7.71
CA ALA A 3 -8.75 22.20 6.64
C ALA A 3 -8.90 20.91 5.84
N ASP A 4 -8.88 21.01 4.53
CA ASP A 4 -9.03 19.90 3.59
C ASP A 4 -7.70 19.69 2.85
N GLY A 5 -7.16 18.49 2.89
CA GLY A 5 -6.01 18.07 2.09
C GLY A 5 -6.39 16.98 1.08
N ALA A 6 -5.52 16.76 0.11
CA ALA A 6 -5.70 15.71 -0.88
C ALA A 6 -5.71 14.32 -0.23
N LEU A 7 -6.36 13.36 -0.88
CA LEU A 7 -6.39 11.95 -0.49
C LEU A 7 -6.98 11.66 0.90
N GLY A 8 -7.81 12.56 1.44
CA GLY A 8 -8.51 12.32 2.71
C GLY A 8 -7.78 12.84 3.94
N GLN A 9 -6.93 13.84 3.78
CA GLN A 9 -6.27 14.53 4.89
C GLN A 9 -7.18 15.63 5.41
N TYR A 10 -7.65 15.55 6.65
CA TYR A 10 -8.57 16.53 7.22
C TYR A 10 -8.20 16.92 8.65
N VAL A 11 -8.47 18.18 8.97
CA VAL A 11 -8.49 18.67 10.35
C VAL A 11 -9.82 19.39 10.55
N PHE A 12 -10.58 18.99 11.56
CA PHE A 12 -11.85 19.60 11.93
C PHE A 12 -11.74 20.22 13.33
N SER A 13 -12.11 21.48 13.47
CA SER A 13 -12.31 22.12 14.76
C SER A 13 -13.80 22.16 15.08
N VAL A 14 -14.20 21.53 16.16
CA VAL A 14 -15.57 21.49 16.69
C VAL A 14 -15.59 22.40 17.92
N LEU A 15 -15.83 23.71 17.66
CA LEU A 15 -15.60 24.79 18.63
C LEU A 15 -16.51 24.68 19.84
N ASP A 16 -17.77 24.27 19.67
CA ASP A 16 -18.74 24.07 20.74
C ASP A 16 -18.43 22.87 21.65
N LYS A 17 -17.46 22.06 21.28
CA LYS A 17 -17.00 20.90 22.06
C LYS A 17 -15.51 20.98 22.44
N ASP A 18 -14.87 22.12 22.19
CA ASP A 18 -13.45 22.33 22.42
C ASP A 18 -12.59 21.14 21.92
N MET A 19 -12.91 20.67 20.70
CA MET A 19 -12.35 19.43 20.15
C MET A 19 -11.74 19.66 18.78
N VAL A 20 -10.62 18.97 18.52
CA VAL A 20 -10.03 18.84 17.19
C VAL A 20 -10.03 17.38 16.76
N VAL A 21 -10.52 17.12 15.56
CA VAL A 21 -10.49 15.79 14.92
C VAL A 21 -9.52 15.85 13.76
N VAL A 22 -8.53 14.96 13.76
CA VAL A 22 -7.56 14.81 12.67
C VAL A 22 -7.80 13.47 11.97
N MET A 23 -7.90 13.50 10.65
CA MET A 23 -7.98 12.31 9.82
C MET A 23 -6.81 12.29 8.86
N THR A 24 -6.09 11.17 8.81
CA THR A 24 -5.00 10.93 7.88
C THR A 24 -5.31 9.69 7.03
N GLU A 25 -5.44 9.89 5.74
CA GLU A 25 -5.80 8.85 4.78
C GLU A 25 -4.95 8.94 3.52
N ALA A 26 -4.93 7.89 2.74
CA ALA A 26 -4.38 7.87 1.39
C ALA A 26 -5.37 7.13 0.47
N THR A 27 -6.57 7.72 0.29
CA THR A 27 -7.67 7.10 -0.46
C THR A 27 -8.04 7.89 -1.71
N LEU A 28 -8.49 7.18 -2.75
CA LEU A 28 -9.21 7.79 -3.85
C LEU A 28 -10.65 8.10 -3.43
N GLY A 29 -11.08 9.24 -3.79
CA GLY A 29 -12.38 9.74 -3.43
C GLY A 29 -12.23 10.92 -2.48
N ASN A 30 -13.33 11.57 -2.19
CA ASN A 30 -13.30 12.80 -1.41
C ASN A 30 -13.30 12.53 0.11
N GLY A 31 -12.95 11.33 0.57
CA GLY A 31 -13.07 10.94 1.98
C GLY A 31 -14.48 11.18 2.56
N ARG A 32 -15.48 11.28 1.67
CA ARG A 32 -16.81 11.74 2.04
C ARG A 32 -17.48 10.79 3.01
N ASP A 33 -17.26 9.49 2.79
CA ASP A 33 -17.86 8.46 3.65
C ASP A 33 -17.16 8.40 5.02
N GLN A 34 -15.84 8.54 5.05
CA GLN A 34 -15.07 8.56 6.29
C GLN A 34 -15.40 9.82 7.12
N ARG A 35 -15.55 10.98 6.48
CA ARG A 35 -15.95 12.22 7.17
C ARG A 35 -17.32 12.10 7.84
N ARG A 36 -18.25 11.33 7.26
CA ARG A 36 -19.55 11.09 7.86
C ARG A 36 -19.47 10.43 9.22
N LEU A 37 -18.42 9.65 9.48
CA LEU A 37 -18.19 9.05 10.80
C LEU A 37 -18.09 10.09 11.92
N ILE A 38 -17.60 11.29 11.62
CA ILE A 38 -17.55 12.38 12.58
C ILE A 38 -18.98 12.82 12.96
N TRP A 39 -19.84 13.05 11.96
CA TRP A 39 -21.20 13.55 12.16
C TRP A 39 -22.17 12.46 12.61
N ASP A 40 -22.07 11.28 12.02
CA ASP A 40 -23.04 10.21 12.22
C ASP A 40 -22.70 9.33 13.44
N VAL A 41 -21.44 9.31 13.87
CA VAL A 41 -20.98 8.45 14.96
C VAL A 41 -20.33 9.23 16.09
N LEU A 42 -19.27 10.01 15.81
CA LEU A 42 -18.47 10.64 16.86
C LEU A 42 -19.28 11.72 17.60
N LEU A 43 -19.77 12.75 16.91
CA LEU A 43 -20.46 13.89 17.55
C LEU A 43 -21.70 13.48 18.35
N PRO A 44 -22.58 12.55 17.89
CA PRO A 44 -23.73 12.12 18.68
C PRO A 44 -23.39 11.38 19.97
N THR A 45 -22.15 10.86 20.09
CA THR A 45 -21.71 10.13 21.28
C THR A 45 -21.09 11.02 22.36
N LEU A 46 -20.77 12.26 22.01
CA LEU A 46 -20.17 13.20 22.96
C LEU A 46 -21.16 13.59 24.03
N LYS A 47 -20.69 13.71 25.25
CA LYS A 47 -21.45 14.19 26.43
C LYS A 47 -20.90 15.53 26.87
N ASP A 48 -21.72 16.35 27.47
CA ASP A 48 -21.29 17.64 28.01
C ASP A 48 -20.60 17.45 29.38
N GLU A 49 -20.88 16.31 30.04
CA GLU A 49 -20.26 15.95 31.30
C GLU A 49 -19.16 14.89 31.12
N PRO A 50 -18.12 14.88 31.94
CA PRO A 50 -17.14 13.82 31.95
C PRO A 50 -17.74 12.43 32.07
N LEU A 51 -17.26 11.49 31.27
CA LEU A 51 -17.73 10.11 31.39
C LEU A 51 -17.29 9.49 32.70
N PRO A 52 -18.17 8.67 33.37
CA PRO A 52 -17.78 7.94 34.54
C PRO A 52 -16.63 6.99 34.28
N VAL A 53 -15.75 6.82 35.25
CA VAL A 53 -14.59 5.90 35.13
C VAL A 53 -15.11 4.48 34.89
N ASN A 54 -14.77 3.91 33.75
CA ASN A 54 -15.08 2.54 33.36
C ASN A 54 -13.82 1.78 32.93
N LYS A 55 -13.17 1.14 33.88
CA LYS A 55 -11.93 0.38 33.65
C LYS A 55 -12.10 -0.73 32.60
N LYS A 56 -13.25 -1.41 32.59
CA LYS A 56 -13.55 -2.51 31.67
C LYS A 56 -13.59 -2.01 30.22
N ASP A 57 -14.31 -0.93 29.97
CA ASP A 57 -14.44 -0.37 28.63
C ASP A 57 -13.13 0.27 28.17
N TYR A 58 -12.39 0.89 29.09
CA TYR A 58 -11.05 1.41 28.78
C TYR A 58 -10.10 0.29 28.35
N GLN A 59 -10.05 -0.84 29.06
CA GLN A 59 -9.24 -1.99 28.67
C GLN A 59 -9.68 -2.59 27.32
N ARG A 60 -10.99 -2.60 27.05
CA ARG A 60 -11.54 -3.04 25.75
C ARG A 60 -11.08 -2.10 24.62
N LEU A 61 -11.09 -0.80 24.84
CA LEU A 61 -10.57 0.20 23.90
C LEU A 61 -9.09 -0.02 23.59
N LEU A 62 -8.25 -0.12 24.62
CA LEU A 62 -6.82 -0.37 24.47
C LEU A 62 -6.55 -1.66 23.68
N LYS A 63 -7.25 -2.75 24.01
CA LYS A 63 -7.15 -4.02 23.28
C LYS A 63 -7.57 -3.87 21.82
N LYS A 64 -8.62 -3.09 21.55
CA LYS A 64 -9.08 -2.83 20.19
C LYS A 64 -8.04 -2.03 19.38
N GLN A 65 -7.49 -0.97 19.97
CA GLN A 65 -6.45 -0.16 19.35
C GLN A 65 -5.20 -1.00 19.02
N ALA A 66 -4.74 -1.83 19.96
CA ALA A 66 -3.60 -2.72 19.77
C ALA A 66 -3.85 -3.81 18.70
N SER A 67 -5.11 -4.10 18.39
CA SER A 67 -5.48 -5.09 17.37
C SER A 67 -5.50 -4.55 15.93
N TYR A 68 -5.42 -3.24 15.75
CA TYR A 68 -5.44 -2.65 14.42
C TYR A 68 -4.13 -2.90 13.69
N LYS A 69 -4.23 -3.50 12.55
CA LYS A 69 -3.13 -3.72 11.62
C LYS A 69 -3.65 -3.76 10.19
N LEU A 70 -2.81 -3.38 9.23
CA LEU A 70 -3.11 -3.60 7.84
C LEU A 70 -3.09 -5.12 7.56
N PRO A 71 -4.12 -5.64 6.87
CA PRO A 71 -4.16 -7.06 6.56
C PRO A 71 -3.09 -7.41 5.52
N GLU A 72 -2.30 -8.41 5.83
CA GLU A 72 -1.34 -9.00 4.93
C GLU A 72 -2.06 -9.72 3.77
N VAL A 73 -1.33 -10.07 2.70
CA VAL A 73 -1.87 -10.89 1.62
C VAL A 73 -2.19 -12.28 2.14
N LYS A 74 -3.41 -12.76 1.88
CA LYS A 74 -3.86 -14.10 2.29
C LYS A 74 -3.57 -15.11 1.19
N GLY A 75 -3.05 -16.28 1.54
CA GLY A 75 -2.74 -17.35 0.60
C GLY A 75 -1.69 -18.30 1.14
N LYS A 76 -0.91 -18.93 0.26
CA LYS A 76 0.18 -19.84 0.58
C LYS A 76 1.55 -19.17 0.47
N ALA A 77 2.51 -19.62 1.26
CA ALA A 77 3.89 -19.13 1.19
C ALA A 77 4.59 -19.53 -0.11
N THR A 78 4.26 -20.69 -0.64
CA THR A 78 4.95 -21.31 -1.78
C THR A 78 3.98 -21.85 -2.81
N SER A 79 4.44 -21.94 -4.04
CA SER A 79 3.77 -22.64 -5.14
C SER A 79 4.81 -23.34 -6.00
N SER A 80 4.44 -24.45 -6.62
CA SER A 80 5.28 -25.12 -7.64
C SER A 80 5.54 -24.23 -8.87
N PHE A 81 4.71 -23.22 -9.09
CA PHE A 81 4.90 -22.22 -10.14
C PHE A 81 6.05 -21.23 -9.87
N ALA A 82 6.50 -21.11 -8.61
CA ALA A 82 7.63 -20.22 -8.28
C ALA A 82 8.89 -20.52 -9.11
N ASN A 83 9.18 -21.80 -9.36
CA ASN A 83 10.34 -22.23 -10.14
C ASN A 83 10.35 -21.68 -11.59
N GLN A 84 9.20 -21.30 -12.13
CA GLN A 84 9.12 -20.72 -13.47
C GLN A 84 9.62 -19.27 -13.49
N TRP A 85 9.63 -18.60 -12.35
CA TRP A 85 9.95 -17.17 -12.21
C TRP A 85 11.22 -16.93 -11.39
N GLU A 86 11.64 -17.92 -10.61
CA GLU A 86 12.77 -17.82 -9.69
C GLU A 86 14.02 -17.32 -10.41
N ASN A 87 14.54 -16.18 -9.97
CA ASN A 87 15.75 -15.53 -10.48
C ASN A 87 15.74 -15.19 -11.99
N LYS A 88 14.60 -15.33 -12.66
CA LYS A 88 14.49 -14.99 -14.07
C LYS A 88 14.15 -13.52 -14.25
N THR A 89 14.72 -12.93 -15.28
CA THR A 89 14.37 -11.56 -15.69
C THR A 89 13.08 -11.60 -16.50
N ILE A 90 12.10 -10.81 -16.07
CA ILE A 90 10.83 -10.59 -16.77
C ILE A 90 10.96 -9.24 -17.47
N GLU A 91 11.13 -9.24 -18.77
CA GLU A 91 11.13 -8.02 -19.57
C GLU A 91 9.72 -7.52 -19.77
N LEU A 92 9.46 -6.27 -19.41
CA LEU A 92 8.13 -5.68 -19.45
C LEU A 92 7.90 -4.85 -20.70
N GLY A 93 6.69 -4.91 -21.23
CA GLY A 93 6.21 -3.98 -22.23
C GLY A 93 6.14 -2.54 -21.70
N LYS A 94 5.95 -1.59 -22.60
CA LYS A 94 5.79 -0.16 -22.24
C LYS A 94 4.72 0.01 -21.19
N ASN A 95 5.06 0.71 -20.10
CA ASN A 95 4.16 0.95 -18.97
C ASN A 95 4.39 2.33 -18.35
N THR A 96 3.42 2.79 -17.57
CA THR A 96 3.43 4.13 -16.96
C THR A 96 4.36 4.25 -15.76
N PHE A 97 4.83 3.13 -15.21
CA PHE A 97 5.77 3.12 -14.07
C PHE A 97 7.22 3.33 -14.51
N GLY A 98 7.52 3.27 -15.81
CA GLY A 98 8.88 3.33 -16.31
C GLY A 98 9.69 2.05 -16.03
N TRP A 99 9.05 0.96 -15.65
CA TRP A 99 9.68 -0.31 -15.38
C TRP A 99 10.09 -1.00 -16.68
N LYS A 100 11.37 -1.32 -16.80
CA LYS A 100 11.95 -2.06 -17.92
C LYS A 100 11.85 -3.56 -17.69
N SER A 101 12.26 -4.01 -16.50
CA SER A 101 12.22 -5.43 -16.15
C SER A 101 12.04 -5.64 -14.67
N LEU A 102 11.57 -6.84 -14.31
CA LEU A 102 11.43 -7.31 -12.93
C LEU A 102 12.16 -8.64 -12.76
N ARG A 103 12.64 -8.90 -11.56
CA ARG A 103 13.13 -10.21 -11.11
C ARG A 103 12.55 -10.54 -9.75
N LEU A 104 12.10 -11.78 -9.57
CA LEU A 104 11.58 -12.29 -8.31
C LEU A 104 12.56 -13.31 -7.74
N ASN A 105 12.96 -13.11 -6.50
CA ASN A 105 13.78 -14.05 -5.73
C ASN A 105 12.95 -14.55 -4.55
N PHE A 106 12.72 -15.86 -4.48
CA PHE A 106 11.89 -16.50 -3.45
C PHE A 106 12.74 -17.10 -2.34
N GLY A 107 12.66 -16.52 -1.15
CA GLY A 107 13.22 -17.09 0.07
C GLY A 107 12.22 -17.99 0.80
N LYS A 108 12.58 -18.46 1.98
CA LYS A 108 11.74 -19.40 2.77
C LYS A 108 10.36 -18.86 3.12
N LYS A 109 10.26 -17.59 3.49
CA LYS A 109 9.02 -16.86 3.82
C LYS A 109 9.07 -15.40 3.36
N GLU A 110 9.76 -15.17 2.28
CA GLU A 110 9.95 -13.83 1.74
C GLU A 110 10.11 -13.87 0.23
N VAL A 111 9.79 -12.76 -0.40
CA VAL A 111 10.06 -12.51 -1.81
C VAL A 111 10.76 -11.16 -1.90
N THR A 112 11.83 -11.09 -2.67
CA THR A 112 12.44 -9.83 -3.07
C THR A 112 12.15 -9.60 -4.54
N MET A 113 11.56 -8.46 -4.87
CA MET A 113 11.35 -8.04 -6.24
C MET A 113 12.36 -6.97 -6.59
N THR A 114 13.29 -7.28 -7.49
CA THR A 114 14.18 -6.29 -8.09
C THR A 114 13.47 -5.64 -9.27
N VAL A 115 13.38 -4.33 -9.27
CA VAL A 115 12.84 -3.52 -10.37
C VAL A 115 14.00 -2.85 -11.07
N THR A 116 14.06 -2.96 -12.40
CA THR A 116 14.97 -2.16 -13.23
C THR A 116 14.13 -1.20 -14.07
N GLU A 117 14.46 0.08 -14.00
CA GLU A 117 13.78 1.14 -14.73
C GLU A 117 14.35 1.36 -16.13
N ASN A 118 13.61 2.07 -16.99
CA ASN A 118 14.08 2.48 -18.30
C ASN A 118 15.30 3.43 -18.24
N SER A 119 15.49 4.10 -17.11
CA SER A 119 16.67 4.92 -16.80
C SER A 119 17.95 4.10 -16.61
N GLY A 120 17.81 2.79 -16.35
CA GLY A 120 18.90 1.90 -15.96
C GLY A 120 19.08 1.76 -14.45
N ASN A 121 18.39 2.55 -13.64
CA ASN A 121 18.39 2.41 -12.18
C ASN A 121 17.70 1.12 -11.78
N SER A 122 18.16 0.53 -10.66
CA SER A 122 17.51 -0.66 -10.08
C SER A 122 17.34 -0.49 -8.58
N TYR A 123 16.27 -1.05 -8.07
CA TYR A 123 15.98 -1.08 -6.64
C TYR A 123 15.22 -2.35 -6.24
N GLU A 124 15.18 -2.63 -4.96
CA GLU A 124 14.55 -3.82 -4.41
C GLU A 124 13.36 -3.49 -3.53
N LEU A 125 12.30 -4.28 -3.66
CA LEU A 125 11.12 -4.23 -2.82
C LEU A 125 11.01 -5.56 -2.04
N PRO A 126 10.99 -5.52 -0.70
CA PRO A 126 10.87 -6.71 0.12
C PRO A 126 9.40 -7.07 0.37
N PHE A 127 9.08 -8.37 0.41
CA PHE A 127 7.75 -8.86 0.74
C PHE A 127 7.85 -10.03 1.72
N GLY A 128 7.13 -9.94 2.85
CA GLY A 128 7.05 -11.01 3.84
C GLY A 128 5.77 -11.85 3.71
N TYR A 129 5.86 -13.13 4.05
CA TYR A 129 4.68 -13.99 4.14
C TYR A 129 4.03 -13.88 5.51
N GLN A 130 2.75 -13.49 5.55
CA GLN A 130 1.99 -13.24 6.79
C GLN A 130 2.63 -12.18 7.72
N VAL A 131 3.45 -11.34 7.15
CA VAL A 131 4.11 -10.22 7.84
C VAL A 131 4.41 -9.11 6.83
N TRP A 132 4.38 -7.87 7.30
CA TRP A 132 4.89 -6.73 6.55
C TRP A 132 6.40 -6.63 6.74
N LYS A 133 7.17 -6.86 5.67
CA LYS A 133 8.62 -6.71 5.68
C LYS A 133 8.98 -5.31 5.19
N THR A 134 9.71 -4.56 6.00
CA THR A 134 10.04 -3.15 5.72
C THR A 134 11.52 -2.98 5.37
N ALA A 135 11.80 -2.18 4.35
CA ALA A 135 13.15 -1.71 4.01
C ALA A 135 13.11 -0.27 3.50
N SER A 136 14.25 0.38 3.51
CA SER A 136 14.44 1.68 2.86
C SER A 136 14.83 1.50 1.41
N MET A 137 14.48 2.47 0.57
CA MET A 137 14.87 2.56 -0.82
C MET A 137 15.12 4.02 -1.21
N ASP A 138 16.03 4.25 -2.15
CA ASP A 138 16.34 5.59 -2.66
C ASP A 138 15.55 5.96 -3.91
N ALA A 139 14.95 4.94 -4.60
CA ALA A 139 14.12 5.19 -5.76
C ALA A 139 12.79 5.86 -5.38
N TYR A 140 12.34 6.80 -6.19
CA TYR A 140 11.06 7.48 -5.98
C TYR A 140 9.90 6.47 -6.00
N PRO A 141 9.00 6.54 -5.00
CA PRO A 141 7.77 5.77 -5.01
C PRO A 141 6.88 6.12 -6.21
N PRO A 142 5.96 5.24 -6.62
CA PRO A 142 4.98 5.57 -7.63
C PRO A 142 4.22 6.84 -7.27
N TYR A 143 3.98 7.66 -8.25
CA TYR A 143 3.55 9.02 -8.09
C TYR A 143 2.03 9.12 -8.13
N SER A 144 1.44 9.74 -7.12
CA SER A 144 -0.01 9.79 -6.99
C SER A 144 -0.64 11.15 -7.29
N ILE A 145 0.13 12.23 -7.22
CA ILE A 145 -0.37 13.60 -7.36
C ILE A 145 0.54 14.38 -8.30
N THR A 146 -0.07 15.09 -9.24
CA THR A 146 0.60 16.06 -10.09
C THR A 146 0.35 17.48 -9.58
N PRO A 147 1.26 18.42 -9.82
CA PRO A 147 2.53 18.31 -10.55
C PRO A 147 3.67 17.76 -9.69
N LYS A 148 4.69 17.20 -10.34
CA LYS A 148 5.90 16.67 -9.69
C LYS A 148 6.57 17.65 -8.75
N ASP A 149 6.56 18.91 -9.10
CA ASP A 149 7.24 19.97 -8.33
C ASP A 149 6.63 20.21 -6.94
N CYS A 150 5.42 19.72 -6.68
CA CYS A 150 4.83 19.76 -5.33
C CYS A 150 5.63 18.96 -4.30
N PHE A 151 6.46 18.01 -4.74
CA PHE A 151 7.28 17.15 -3.87
C PHE A 151 8.77 17.48 -3.95
N LYS A 152 9.14 18.60 -4.55
CA LYS A 152 10.51 19.07 -4.57
C LYS A 152 11.00 19.29 -3.16
N GLY A 153 12.16 18.70 -2.81
CA GLY A 153 12.72 18.73 -1.47
C GLY A 153 12.18 17.65 -0.51
N LEU A 154 11.29 16.78 -0.96
CA LEU A 154 10.92 15.56 -0.22
C LEU A 154 11.77 14.40 -0.75
N GLU A 155 13.04 14.44 -0.42
CA GLU A 155 14.02 13.45 -0.84
C GLU A 155 14.01 12.25 0.11
N GLY A 156 14.45 11.09 -0.42
CA GLY A 156 14.51 9.84 0.36
C GLY A 156 15.37 9.91 1.62
N PRO A 157 15.58 8.81 2.32
CA PRO A 157 15.12 7.48 1.91
C PRO A 157 13.63 7.29 2.08
N TYR A 158 13.04 6.52 1.16
CA TYR A 158 11.63 6.10 1.25
C TYR A 158 11.58 4.73 1.94
N TRP A 159 10.54 4.55 2.77
CA TRP A 159 10.32 3.28 3.45
C TRP A 159 9.18 2.53 2.78
N VAL A 160 9.45 1.29 2.38
CA VAL A 160 8.46 0.40 1.80
C VAL A 160 8.24 -0.80 2.69
N SER A 161 6.96 -1.12 2.95
CA SER A 161 6.55 -2.34 3.65
C SER A 161 5.80 -3.24 2.68
N GLY A 162 6.28 -4.46 2.50
CA GLY A 162 5.70 -5.42 1.56
C GLY A 162 5.21 -6.71 2.21
N SER A 163 4.10 -7.23 1.68
CA SER A 163 3.54 -8.53 2.04
C SER A 163 3.16 -9.31 0.78
N TYR A 164 3.31 -10.63 0.80
CA TYR A 164 2.96 -11.48 -0.33
C TYR A 164 2.24 -12.76 0.09
N ALA A 165 1.56 -13.34 -0.89
CA ALA A 165 1.14 -14.74 -0.87
C ALA A 165 0.83 -15.23 -2.30
N TRP A 166 0.87 -16.52 -2.48
CA TRP A 166 0.25 -17.22 -3.60
C TRP A 166 -1.24 -17.34 -3.32
N ILE A 167 -2.07 -16.56 -4.03
CA ILE A 167 -3.52 -16.52 -3.88
C ILE A 167 -4.21 -17.68 -4.61
N SER A 168 -3.53 -18.25 -5.60
CA SER A 168 -3.84 -19.54 -6.23
C SER A 168 -2.56 -20.30 -6.52
N LYS A 169 -2.64 -21.45 -7.20
CA LYS A 169 -1.45 -22.19 -7.65
C LYS A 169 -0.59 -21.37 -8.63
N GLU A 170 -1.22 -20.53 -9.45
CA GLU A 170 -0.62 -19.83 -10.60
C GLU A 170 -0.54 -18.32 -10.41
N GLU A 171 -1.13 -17.78 -9.34
CA GLU A 171 -1.21 -16.35 -9.11
C GLU A 171 -0.45 -15.96 -7.83
N LEU A 172 0.55 -15.12 -8.01
CA LEU A 172 1.30 -14.47 -6.93
C LEU A 172 0.76 -13.05 -6.72
N GLN A 173 0.37 -12.71 -5.50
CA GLN A 173 -0.01 -11.36 -5.13
C GLN A 173 1.03 -10.74 -4.20
N LEU A 174 1.48 -9.54 -4.54
CA LEU A 174 2.38 -8.69 -3.74
C LEU A 174 1.65 -7.40 -3.39
N LYS A 175 1.74 -6.96 -2.14
CA LYS A 175 1.29 -5.63 -1.70
C LYS A 175 2.44 -4.84 -1.14
N ALA A 176 2.62 -3.60 -1.59
CA ALA A 176 3.62 -2.66 -1.10
C ALA A 176 2.95 -1.38 -0.62
N HIS A 177 3.26 -0.95 0.59
CA HIS A 177 2.90 0.36 1.13
C HIS A 177 4.16 1.19 1.33
N TYR A 178 4.19 2.38 0.76
CA TYR A 178 5.26 3.35 1.01
C TYR A 178 4.91 4.13 2.27
N VAL A 179 5.58 3.81 3.37
CA VAL A 179 5.19 4.23 4.73
C VAL A 179 5.25 5.73 4.93
N ASN A 180 6.25 6.38 4.36
CA ASN A 180 6.43 7.84 4.41
C ASN A 180 6.03 8.52 3.10
N TRP A 181 5.13 7.91 2.33
CA TRP A 181 4.61 8.42 1.07
C TRP A 181 3.14 8.04 0.90
N VAL A 182 2.47 8.62 -0.08
CA VAL A 182 1.02 8.42 -0.27
C VAL A 182 0.67 7.21 -1.14
N SER A 183 1.66 6.48 -1.66
CA SER A 183 1.44 5.40 -2.62
C SER A 183 1.33 4.04 -1.97
N ALA A 184 0.47 3.21 -2.53
CA ALA A 184 0.42 1.78 -2.29
C ALA A 184 0.20 1.05 -3.61
N LEU A 185 0.80 -0.13 -3.74
CA LEU A 185 0.68 -1.01 -4.89
C LEU A 185 0.13 -2.36 -4.47
N GLU A 186 -0.80 -2.87 -5.26
CA GLU A 186 -1.18 -4.28 -5.24
C GLU A 186 -0.89 -4.86 -6.62
N MET A 187 0.00 -5.83 -6.68
CA MET A 187 0.52 -6.42 -7.89
C MET A 187 0.13 -7.89 -7.94
N THR A 188 -0.52 -8.32 -9.02
CA THR A 188 -0.86 -9.73 -9.24
C THR A 188 -0.17 -10.23 -10.49
N PHE A 189 0.62 -11.26 -10.33
CA PHE A 189 1.39 -11.92 -11.39
C PHE A 189 0.75 -13.25 -11.74
N ARG A 190 0.66 -13.55 -13.03
CA ARG A 190 0.29 -14.86 -13.58
C ARG A 190 0.96 -15.10 -14.93
N ILE A 191 1.04 -16.36 -15.36
CA ILE A 191 1.49 -16.71 -16.71
C ILE A 191 0.26 -17.12 -17.52
N GLU A 192 0.09 -16.49 -18.66
CA GLU A 192 -0.93 -16.84 -19.66
C GLU A 192 -0.27 -16.99 -21.04
N ASN A 193 -0.45 -18.15 -21.67
CA ASN A 193 0.09 -18.41 -23.00
C ASN A 193 1.62 -18.15 -23.13
N GLY A 194 2.37 -18.46 -22.06
CA GLY A 194 3.82 -18.23 -22.03
C GLY A 194 4.27 -16.79 -21.76
N GLU A 195 3.33 -15.87 -21.58
CA GLU A 195 3.61 -14.48 -21.21
C GLU A 195 3.28 -14.23 -19.73
N VAL A 196 4.06 -13.37 -19.09
CA VAL A 196 3.77 -12.86 -17.75
C VAL A 196 2.73 -11.75 -17.88
N LYS A 197 1.61 -11.89 -17.19
CA LYS A 197 0.59 -10.86 -17.03
C LYS A 197 0.69 -10.28 -15.63
N LEU A 198 0.98 -8.98 -15.56
CA LEU A 198 1.08 -8.22 -14.33
C LEU A 198 -0.04 -7.21 -14.26
N GLN A 199 -0.91 -7.35 -13.26
CA GLN A 199 -1.90 -6.36 -12.90
C GLN A 199 -1.35 -5.51 -11.75
N VAL A 200 -1.35 -4.19 -11.90
CA VAL A 200 -0.90 -3.26 -10.86
C VAL A 200 -2.04 -2.32 -10.49
N GLN A 201 -2.61 -2.51 -9.31
CA GLN A 201 -3.56 -1.58 -8.72
C GLN A 201 -2.82 -0.63 -7.80
N THR A 202 -3.02 0.65 -8.00
CA THR A 202 -2.54 1.69 -7.08
C THR A 202 -3.72 2.24 -6.26
N ASN A 203 -3.42 2.84 -5.11
CA ASN A 203 -4.45 3.48 -4.29
C ASN A 203 -4.97 4.82 -4.85
N TYR A 204 -4.43 5.29 -5.97
CA TYR A 204 -4.79 6.58 -6.59
C TYR A 204 -5.39 6.47 -7.99
N VAL A 205 -5.65 5.26 -8.49
CA VAL A 205 -6.42 5.03 -9.73
C VAL A 205 -7.54 4.02 -9.49
N LYS A 206 -8.65 4.19 -10.23
CA LYS A 206 -9.81 3.31 -10.07
C LYS A 206 -9.64 1.96 -10.75
N LYS A 207 -8.88 1.89 -11.84
CA LYS A 207 -8.68 0.68 -12.63
C LYS A 207 -7.23 0.24 -12.57
N PRO A 208 -6.94 -1.06 -12.44
CA PRO A 208 -5.57 -1.55 -12.46
C PRO A 208 -4.92 -1.31 -13.83
N TYR A 209 -3.62 -1.14 -13.81
CA TYR A 209 -2.79 -1.17 -15.02
C TYR A 209 -2.52 -2.63 -15.39
N SER A 210 -2.61 -2.94 -16.67
CA SER A 210 -2.24 -4.25 -17.21
C SER A 210 -0.91 -4.13 -17.95
N ILE A 211 0.08 -4.90 -17.54
CA ILE A 211 1.41 -4.93 -18.12
C ILE A 211 1.70 -6.37 -18.57
N SER A 212 2.11 -6.54 -19.81
CA SER A 212 2.59 -7.83 -20.30
C SER A 212 4.11 -7.87 -20.24
N GLY A 213 4.66 -9.04 -19.95
CA GLY A 213 6.10 -9.27 -19.94
C GLY A 213 6.46 -10.65 -20.51
N LYS A 214 7.73 -10.81 -20.84
CA LYS A 214 8.30 -12.09 -21.28
C LYS A 214 9.47 -12.45 -20.39
N ILE A 215 9.57 -13.72 -20.05
CA ILE A 215 10.74 -14.23 -19.34
C ILE A 215 11.90 -14.24 -20.35
N ALA A 216 12.98 -13.53 -20.02
CA ALA A 216 14.18 -13.55 -20.83
C ALA A 216 14.81 -14.97 -20.83
N GLU A 217 15.27 -15.41 -21.98
CA GLU A 217 15.97 -16.69 -22.16
C GLU A 217 17.33 -16.70 -21.45
#